data_4de25a2973318fae571214ad99f9208f
#
_entry.id   4de25a2973318fae571214ad99f9208f
#
_cell.length_a   1.000
_cell.length_b   1.000
_cell.length_c   1.000
_cell.angle_alpha   90.00
_cell.angle_beta   90.00
_cell.angle_gamma   90.00
#
_symmetry.space_group_name_H-M   'P 1'
#
loop_
_entity.id
_entity.type
_entity.pdbx_description
1 polymer ?
#
loop_
_entity_poly.entity_id
_entity_poly.type
_entity_poly.pdbx_seq_one_letter_code
_entity_poly.pdbx_strand_id
1 'polypeptide(L)'
;MTAILVTAALAGCGDKSAQPAPPAEERDANAPTSDVTDSSSQVQSKPRNKDERKLSADELEFQHLSNQMIERMWHLFPSWAINNGYYAVAERLEAPDKNYRQKVLSFARNYRNQFSRFNNKDLSENARTDLALINNFLDKTIWDLTVFKSHEWNPAKYNVSHGFALILNTDYAPLDKRLRAFSNRMQLVPAYYAAAEKSLRNPASPQLILAIEQNEGARSVFGEELEKKVAESGLSKQEKEMFLTRLEATRQAITEYVTMLQTLYASMEKADSFHNFRIGEKLYEEKFGYEIQIGMTAKELYQRALREKDRLHLKMDDLADKLWPKYFTGEKRPDDILEKIARVLEKLSQHHATKENFKAAVEAQIPELVAFVNEKDLLTLDPSKPLVVRTTPPYMRGFAVASINAPGPYDKDANTYYNVMPVEELPDDRAESFLREYNTYLMQILNIHEAIPGHYTQLIYANQSPSLIKNILGNGAMIEGWAVYTERMMLEAGYGDFSPELWMMYYKWNLRTVVNTLLDYSIQVKGITEQQAMDLMMKQAFQQKTEAMGKWRRATLSQVQLTSYFAGYMDIMALRDEIKEKLGDRFNLKQFHEKFLSYGNAPVPVIRELMLAEIEKN
;
A
#
# COMPACT_ATOMS: atom_id res chain seq x y z
N MET A 1 -0.79 7.39 10.42
CA MET A 1 -1.09 5.96 10.32
C MET A 1 -1.54 5.71 8.91
N THR A 2 -0.71 5.08 8.17
CA THR A 2 -0.83 4.93 6.72
C THR A 2 -1.64 3.68 6.48
N ALA A 3 -2.83 3.82 5.89
CA ALA A 3 -3.36 2.73 5.10
C ALA A 3 -2.24 2.34 4.13
N ILE A 4 -1.98 1.05 4.00
CA ILE A 4 -0.99 0.54 3.05
C ILE A 4 -1.56 0.80 1.65
N LEU A 5 -1.32 2.00 1.15
CA LEU A 5 -1.45 2.34 -0.26
C LEU A 5 -0.10 2.01 -0.88
N VAL A 6 -0.04 0.90 -1.59
CA VAL A 6 1.08 0.58 -2.49
C VAL A 6 1.07 1.64 -3.58
N THR A 7 2.01 2.56 -3.52
CA THR A 7 2.01 3.75 -4.37
C THR A 7 3.27 3.83 -5.22
N ALA A 8 3.08 3.71 -6.53
CA ALA A 8 3.99 4.30 -7.51
C ALA A 8 3.38 5.65 -7.94
N ALA A 9 4.03 6.76 -7.61
CA ALA A 9 3.48 8.10 -7.83
C ALA A 9 3.83 8.64 -9.21
N LEU A 10 2.85 9.23 -9.88
CA LEU A 10 3.05 10.20 -10.97
C LEU A 10 2.36 11.50 -10.59
N ALA A 11 3.12 12.59 -10.54
CA ALA A 11 2.58 13.94 -10.38
C ALA A 11 2.09 14.45 -11.73
N GLY A 12 0.82 14.80 -11.82
CA GLY A 12 0.23 15.54 -12.94
C GLY A 12 -0.23 16.90 -12.47
N CYS A 13 0.36 17.99 -12.99
CA CYS A 13 -0.21 19.33 -12.92
C CYS A 13 -1.47 19.37 -13.76
N GLY A 14 -2.55 19.91 -13.20
CA GLY A 14 -3.82 20.07 -13.89
C GLY A 14 -3.79 21.13 -14.97
N ASP A 15 -4.56 20.92 -16.00
CA ASP A 15 -5.17 22.03 -16.74
C ASP A 15 -6.63 21.68 -17.08
N LYS A 16 -7.44 22.73 -17.21
CA LYS A 16 -8.90 22.72 -17.17
C LYS A 16 -9.53 22.22 -18.45
N SER A 17 -10.69 21.66 -18.30
CA SER A 17 -11.84 21.48 -19.19
C SER A 17 -12.08 20.02 -19.63
N ALA A 18 -13.06 19.38 -19.02
CA ALA A 18 -13.74 18.21 -19.55
C ALA A 18 -15.25 18.45 -19.57
N GLN A 19 -15.83 18.40 -20.76
CA GLN A 19 -17.28 18.31 -20.95
C GLN A 19 -17.78 16.91 -20.59
N PRO A 20 -19.04 16.74 -20.19
CA PRO A 20 -19.58 15.47 -19.76
C PRO A 20 -19.86 14.51 -20.92
N ALA A 21 -19.58 13.24 -20.71
CA ALA A 21 -19.92 12.14 -21.61
C ALA A 21 -21.42 11.77 -21.52
N PRO A 22 -22.03 11.28 -22.61
CA PRO A 22 -23.45 10.94 -22.65
C PRO A 22 -23.76 9.63 -21.91
N PRO A 23 -25.03 9.40 -21.53
CA PRO A 23 -25.45 8.27 -20.72
C PRO A 23 -25.44 6.94 -21.50
N ALA A 24 -25.10 5.85 -20.81
CA ALA A 24 -25.13 4.50 -21.33
C ALA A 24 -26.56 3.96 -21.43
N GLU A 25 -26.87 3.34 -22.57
CA GLU A 25 -28.15 2.70 -22.87
C GLU A 25 -28.39 1.46 -22.00
N GLU A 26 -29.62 1.36 -21.49
CA GLU A 26 -30.19 0.17 -20.87
C GLU A 26 -30.26 -1.00 -21.87
N ARG A 27 -29.82 -2.18 -21.47
CA ARG A 27 -30.12 -3.42 -22.18
C ARG A 27 -31.09 -4.27 -21.41
N ASP A 28 -32.19 -4.59 -22.11
CA ASP A 28 -33.33 -5.39 -21.72
C ASP A 28 -32.95 -6.76 -21.11
N ALA A 29 -33.65 -7.08 -20.02
CA ALA A 29 -33.73 -8.41 -19.45
C ALA A 29 -34.90 -9.17 -20.11
N ASN A 30 -34.59 -10.18 -20.93
CA ASN A 30 -35.49 -11.30 -21.23
C ASN A 30 -34.77 -12.40 -22.03
N ALA A 31 -34.50 -13.52 -21.37
CA ALA A 31 -34.38 -14.84 -22.03
C ALA A 31 -34.63 -15.96 -21.00
N PRO A 32 -35.20 -17.11 -21.41
CA PRO A 32 -36.03 -17.96 -20.58
C PRO A 32 -35.28 -19.06 -19.85
N THR A 33 -35.85 -19.46 -18.73
CA THR A 33 -35.50 -20.64 -17.91
C THR A 33 -35.65 -21.93 -18.69
N SER A 34 -34.61 -22.76 -18.73
CA SER A 34 -34.70 -24.19 -19.06
C SER A 34 -34.24 -25.03 -17.87
N ASP A 35 -35.15 -25.88 -17.42
CA ASP A 35 -34.94 -26.94 -16.45
C ASP A 35 -33.81 -27.87 -16.86
N VAL A 36 -32.85 -28.12 -15.95
CA VAL A 36 -32.02 -29.31 -16.01
C VAL A 36 -31.95 -29.96 -14.63
N THR A 37 -32.36 -31.17 -14.62
CA THR A 37 -32.51 -32.12 -13.55
C THR A 37 -31.25 -32.38 -12.73
N ASP A 38 -31.51 -32.51 -11.45
CA ASP A 38 -30.73 -33.02 -10.32
C ASP A 38 -29.90 -34.29 -10.65
N SER A 39 -28.59 -34.22 -10.40
CA SER A 39 -27.80 -35.41 -10.12
C SER A 39 -26.77 -35.06 -9.03
N SER A 40 -27.20 -35.29 -7.80
CA SER A 40 -26.38 -35.21 -6.58
C SER A 40 -25.28 -36.24 -6.60
N SER A 41 -24.02 -35.81 -6.78
CA SER A 41 -22.86 -36.56 -6.29
C SER A 41 -22.25 -35.78 -5.13
N GLN A 42 -22.55 -36.25 -3.92
CA GLN A 42 -21.94 -35.78 -2.67
C GLN A 42 -20.44 -36.08 -2.71
N VAL A 43 -19.63 -35.08 -2.95
CA VAL A 43 -18.23 -35.06 -2.54
C VAL A 43 -18.19 -34.67 -1.07
N GLN A 44 -18.10 -35.69 -0.20
CA GLN A 44 -17.81 -35.48 1.21
C GLN A 44 -16.45 -34.85 1.37
N SER A 45 -16.42 -33.54 1.64
CA SER A 45 -15.26 -32.88 2.20
C SER A 45 -15.00 -33.43 3.60
N LYS A 46 -13.89 -34.15 3.77
CA LYS A 46 -13.41 -34.56 5.10
C LYS A 46 -13.24 -33.28 5.95
N PRO A 47 -13.77 -33.27 7.18
CA PRO A 47 -13.54 -32.17 8.09
C PRO A 47 -12.04 -32.10 8.41
N ARG A 48 -11.41 -30.92 8.15
CA ARG A 48 -10.10 -30.59 8.70
C ARG A 48 -10.17 -30.78 10.21
N ASN A 49 -9.29 -31.61 10.73
CA ASN A 49 -9.09 -31.83 12.16
C ASN A 49 -8.88 -30.47 12.84
N LYS A 50 -9.90 -29.96 13.49
CA LYS A 50 -9.77 -28.90 14.48
C LYS A 50 -9.20 -29.55 15.72
N ASP A 51 -7.89 -29.51 15.88
CA ASP A 51 -7.28 -29.60 17.19
C ASP A 51 -7.81 -28.41 18.01
N GLU A 52 -8.90 -28.61 18.72
CA GLU A 52 -9.36 -27.72 19.78
C GLU A 52 -8.37 -27.85 20.96
N ARG A 53 -7.18 -27.29 20.82
CA ARG A 53 -6.34 -27.00 21.97
C ARG A 53 -7.16 -26.07 22.87
N LYS A 54 -7.51 -26.51 24.06
CA LYS A 54 -8.03 -25.60 25.09
C LYS A 54 -6.98 -24.48 25.26
N LEU A 55 -7.38 -23.26 24.93
CA LEU A 55 -6.53 -22.10 25.11
C LEU A 55 -6.12 -21.99 26.58
N SER A 56 -4.88 -21.61 26.84
CA SER A 56 -4.42 -21.36 28.22
C SER A 56 -5.18 -20.15 28.80
N ALA A 57 -5.18 -20.03 30.12
CA ALA A 57 -5.79 -18.87 30.78
C ALA A 57 -5.14 -17.56 30.30
N ASP A 58 -3.82 -17.55 30.12
CA ASP A 58 -3.07 -16.40 29.63
C ASP A 58 -3.44 -16.04 28.19
N GLU A 59 -3.69 -17.03 27.34
CA GLU A 59 -4.10 -16.80 25.95
C GLU A 59 -5.52 -16.25 25.86
N LEU A 60 -6.45 -16.73 26.70
CA LEU A 60 -7.80 -16.18 26.79
C LEU A 60 -7.77 -14.73 27.29
N GLU A 61 -6.94 -14.43 28.29
CA GLU A 61 -6.76 -13.08 28.82
C GLU A 61 -6.13 -12.15 27.78
N PHE A 62 -5.14 -12.64 27.03
CA PHE A 62 -4.52 -11.91 25.92
C PHE A 62 -5.55 -11.57 24.83
N GLN A 63 -6.36 -12.54 24.39
CA GLN A 63 -7.40 -12.32 23.38
C GLN A 63 -8.45 -11.31 23.88
N HIS A 64 -8.88 -11.43 25.14
CA HIS A 64 -9.83 -10.48 25.71
C HIS A 64 -9.27 -9.05 25.73
N LEU A 65 -8.02 -8.87 26.19
CA LEU A 65 -7.37 -7.57 26.22
C LEU A 65 -7.17 -6.99 24.80
N SER A 66 -6.81 -7.83 23.83
CA SER A 66 -6.64 -7.42 22.44
C SER A 66 -7.95 -6.93 21.82
N ASN A 67 -9.06 -7.63 22.06
CA ASN A 67 -10.37 -7.20 21.60
C ASN A 67 -10.81 -5.88 22.24
N GLN A 68 -10.62 -5.72 23.54
CA GLN A 68 -10.88 -4.45 24.24
C GLN A 68 -10.04 -3.30 23.69
N MET A 69 -8.76 -3.55 23.36
CA MET A 69 -7.89 -2.56 22.75
C MET A 69 -8.42 -2.13 21.38
N ILE A 70 -8.82 -3.08 20.52
CA ILE A 70 -9.36 -2.80 19.18
C ILE A 70 -10.64 -1.97 19.29
N GLU A 71 -11.57 -2.32 20.17
CA GLU A 71 -12.80 -1.56 20.33
C GLU A 71 -12.54 -0.11 20.75
N ARG A 72 -11.66 0.09 21.74
CA ARG A 72 -11.24 1.43 22.16
C ARG A 72 -10.52 2.19 21.05
N MET A 73 -9.70 1.49 20.28
CA MET A 73 -8.97 2.04 19.14
C MET A 73 -9.93 2.59 18.07
N TRP A 74 -11.02 1.90 17.75
CA TRP A 74 -12.03 2.37 16.79
C TRP A 74 -12.73 3.66 17.22
N HIS A 75 -12.95 3.81 18.52
CA HIS A 75 -13.49 5.06 19.04
C HIS A 75 -12.49 6.23 19.03
N LEU A 76 -11.20 5.95 19.17
CA LEU A 76 -10.15 6.98 19.09
C LEU A 76 -9.76 7.33 17.66
N PHE A 77 -9.84 6.37 16.75
CA PHE A 77 -9.40 6.53 15.35
C PHE A 77 -10.56 6.23 14.37
N PRO A 78 -11.68 6.99 14.41
CA PRO A 78 -12.87 6.65 13.63
C PRO A 78 -12.63 6.63 12.12
N SER A 79 -11.75 7.49 11.59
CA SER A 79 -11.39 7.45 10.16
C SER A 79 -10.64 6.17 9.78
N TRP A 80 -9.80 5.65 10.69
CA TRP A 80 -9.12 4.37 10.48
C TRP A 80 -10.08 3.18 10.63
N ALA A 81 -11.03 3.25 11.56
CA ALA A 81 -12.10 2.27 11.69
C ALA A 81 -12.90 2.11 10.39
N ILE A 82 -13.35 3.23 9.80
CA ILE A 82 -14.06 3.27 8.51
C ILE A 82 -13.22 2.64 7.39
N ASN A 83 -11.92 2.95 7.35
CA ASN A 83 -11.00 2.38 6.35
C ASN A 83 -10.84 0.85 6.48
N ASN A 84 -11.10 0.29 7.66
CA ASN A 84 -11.11 -1.16 7.90
C ASN A 84 -12.51 -1.80 7.79
N GLY A 85 -13.53 -1.05 7.33
CA GLY A 85 -14.89 -1.54 7.20
C GLY A 85 -15.73 -1.48 8.48
N TYR A 86 -15.21 -0.89 9.57
CA TYR A 86 -15.95 -0.74 10.83
C TYR A 86 -16.78 0.54 10.84
N TYR A 87 -17.94 0.50 10.18
CA TYR A 87 -18.83 1.66 10.00
C TYR A 87 -19.70 2.04 11.22
N ALA A 88 -19.62 1.29 12.33
CA ALA A 88 -20.36 1.63 13.56
C ALA A 88 -20.00 3.01 14.12
N VAL A 89 -18.83 3.55 13.73
CA VAL A 89 -18.34 4.88 14.13
C VAL A 89 -18.37 5.91 12.98
N ALA A 90 -19.13 5.65 11.92
CA ALA A 90 -19.15 6.50 10.71
C ALA A 90 -19.50 7.97 10.98
N GLU A 91 -20.31 8.21 11.99
CA GLU A 91 -20.73 9.57 12.40
C GLU A 91 -19.67 10.36 13.15
N ARG A 92 -18.60 9.70 13.59
CA ARG A 92 -17.57 10.30 14.46
C ARG A 92 -16.41 10.88 13.65
N LEU A 93 -15.91 12.02 14.11
CA LEU A 93 -14.67 12.66 13.66
C LEU A 93 -14.00 13.30 14.87
N GLU A 94 -12.79 12.89 15.21
CA GLU A 94 -12.07 13.46 16.35
C GLU A 94 -11.24 14.67 15.90
N ALA A 95 -11.46 15.81 16.54
CA ALA A 95 -10.65 17.00 16.31
C ALA A 95 -9.21 16.77 16.77
N PRO A 96 -8.18 17.05 15.95
CA PRO A 96 -6.79 16.74 16.26
C PRO A 96 -6.16 17.75 17.22
N ASP A 97 -6.83 18.05 18.32
CA ASP A 97 -6.40 18.98 19.34
C ASP A 97 -5.45 18.35 20.39
N LYS A 98 -5.01 19.16 21.36
CA LYS A 98 -4.15 18.69 22.44
C LYS A 98 -4.82 17.63 23.31
N ASN A 99 -6.12 17.76 23.57
CA ASN A 99 -6.85 16.81 24.41
C ASN A 99 -6.96 15.45 23.72
N TYR A 100 -7.26 15.44 22.43
CA TYR A 100 -7.27 14.23 21.62
C TYR A 100 -5.90 13.54 21.66
N ARG A 101 -4.80 14.28 21.41
CA ARG A 101 -3.44 13.72 21.50
C ARG A 101 -3.12 13.14 22.88
N GLN A 102 -3.59 13.77 23.96
CA GLN A 102 -3.42 13.22 25.32
C GLN A 102 -4.22 11.92 25.54
N LYS A 103 -5.45 11.84 25.00
CA LYS A 103 -6.24 10.59 25.03
C LYS A 103 -5.52 9.47 24.29
N VAL A 104 -4.98 9.75 23.10
CA VAL A 104 -4.22 8.75 22.31
C VAL A 104 -2.95 8.32 23.03
N LEU A 105 -2.21 9.26 23.62
CA LEU A 105 -0.99 8.94 24.38
C LEU A 105 -1.29 8.11 25.62
N SER A 106 -2.35 8.46 26.36
CA SER A 106 -2.81 7.70 27.53
C SER A 106 -3.26 6.29 27.16
N PHE A 107 -4.00 6.15 26.04
CA PHE A 107 -4.39 4.86 25.49
C PHE A 107 -3.16 4.01 25.18
N ALA A 108 -2.20 4.55 24.44
CA ALA A 108 -1.01 3.80 24.04
C ALA A 108 -0.16 3.36 25.26
N ARG A 109 0.09 4.25 26.22
CA ARG A 109 0.83 3.92 27.45
C ARG A 109 0.12 2.88 28.30
N ASN A 110 -1.20 3.02 28.47
CA ASN A 110 -1.99 2.11 29.30
C ASN A 110 -1.97 0.69 28.72
N TYR A 111 -2.26 0.53 27.43
CA TYR A 111 -2.23 -0.79 26.80
C TYR A 111 -0.81 -1.36 26.72
N ARG A 112 0.22 -0.53 26.46
CA ARG A 112 1.61 -0.98 26.48
C ARG A 112 2.01 -1.57 27.83
N ASN A 113 1.56 -0.95 28.93
CA ASN A 113 1.77 -1.48 30.28
C ASN A 113 0.99 -2.78 30.52
N GLN A 114 -0.26 -2.87 30.06
CA GLN A 114 -1.06 -4.08 30.22
C GLN A 114 -0.49 -5.26 29.42
N PHE A 115 -0.02 -5.04 28.19
CA PHE A 115 0.58 -6.09 27.38
C PHE A 115 1.99 -6.52 27.84
N SER A 116 2.69 -5.70 28.62
CA SER A 116 4.03 -6.04 29.12
C SER A 116 4.07 -7.25 30.08
N ARG A 117 2.92 -7.66 30.63
CA ARG A 117 2.81 -8.82 31.51
C ARG A 117 2.84 -10.17 30.77
N PHE A 118 2.51 -10.18 29.46
CA PHE A 118 2.50 -11.42 28.70
C PHE A 118 3.91 -11.83 28.27
N ASN A 119 4.25 -13.07 28.57
CA ASN A 119 5.52 -13.67 28.18
C ASN A 119 5.32 -14.47 26.88
N ASN A 120 6.21 -14.33 25.92
CA ASN A 120 6.18 -15.09 24.66
C ASN A 120 6.11 -16.61 24.86
N LYS A 121 6.67 -17.15 25.96
CA LYS A 121 6.70 -18.61 26.21
C LYS A 121 5.32 -19.19 26.53
N ASP A 122 4.42 -18.36 27.07
CA ASP A 122 3.10 -18.80 27.55
C ASP A 122 2.00 -18.57 26.49
N LEU A 123 2.36 -17.98 25.35
CA LEU A 123 1.46 -17.67 24.23
C LEU A 123 1.68 -18.61 23.05
N SER A 124 0.60 -18.91 22.33
CA SER A 124 0.68 -19.58 21.03
C SER A 124 1.46 -18.74 19.99
N GLU A 125 1.89 -19.38 18.90
CA GLU A 125 2.58 -18.69 17.80
C GLU A 125 1.76 -17.54 17.24
N ASN A 126 0.46 -17.71 17.11
CA ASN A 126 -0.46 -16.65 16.68
C ASN A 126 -0.48 -15.47 17.66
N ALA A 127 -0.60 -15.73 18.94
CA ALA A 127 -0.62 -14.68 19.96
C ALA A 127 0.73 -13.95 20.09
N ARG A 128 1.85 -14.64 19.84
CA ARG A 128 3.20 -14.00 19.80
C ARG A 128 3.33 -13.01 18.66
N THR A 129 2.87 -13.36 17.47
CA THR A 129 2.88 -12.44 16.32
C THR A 129 1.97 -11.24 16.60
N ASP A 130 0.80 -11.45 17.19
CA ASP A 130 -0.12 -10.38 17.59
C ASP A 130 0.50 -9.45 18.63
N LEU A 131 1.15 -10.01 19.64
CA LEU A 131 1.84 -9.25 20.69
C LEU A 131 2.96 -8.37 20.10
N ALA A 132 3.73 -8.90 19.16
CA ALA A 132 4.78 -8.14 18.48
C ALA A 132 4.20 -6.94 17.70
N LEU A 133 3.12 -7.15 16.94
CA LEU A 133 2.42 -6.09 16.21
C LEU A 133 1.82 -5.03 17.15
N ILE A 134 1.15 -5.46 18.24
CA ILE A 134 0.56 -4.58 19.25
C ILE A 134 1.63 -3.71 19.89
N ASN A 135 2.71 -4.33 20.38
CA ASN A 135 3.78 -3.60 21.05
C ASN A 135 4.41 -2.55 20.14
N ASN A 136 4.73 -2.92 18.90
CA ASN A 136 5.29 -1.98 17.93
C ASN A 136 4.32 -0.82 17.62
N PHE A 137 3.04 -1.10 17.45
CA PHE A 137 2.01 -0.09 17.23
C PHE A 137 1.93 0.91 18.37
N LEU A 138 1.92 0.43 19.61
CA LEU A 138 1.82 1.26 20.81
C LEU A 138 3.09 2.09 21.00
N ASP A 139 4.27 1.48 20.88
CA ASP A 139 5.57 2.16 21.02
C ASP A 139 5.77 3.21 19.92
N LYS A 140 5.44 2.90 18.65
CA LYS A 140 5.46 3.87 17.54
C LYS A 140 4.49 5.03 17.77
N THR A 141 3.30 4.77 18.30
CA THR A 141 2.31 5.80 18.63
C THR A 141 2.83 6.76 19.70
N ILE A 142 3.46 6.23 20.76
CA ILE A 142 4.08 7.04 21.81
C ILE A 142 5.21 7.88 21.21
N TRP A 143 6.07 7.28 20.40
CA TRP A 143 7.20 7.95 19.76
C TRP A 143 6.74 9.07 18.80
N ASP A 144 5.74 8.81 17.92
CA ASP A 144 5.23 9.85 16.99
C ASP A 144 4.67 11.06 17.75
N LEU A 145 3.97 10.83 18.87
CA LEU A 145 3.38 11.92 19.65
C LEU A 145 4.38 12.68 20.54
N THR A 146 5.46 12.04 20.95
CA THR A 146 6.39 12.64 21.95
C THR A 146 7.73 13.08 21.37
N VAL A 147 8.22 12.39 20.32
CA VAL A 147 9.55 12.63 19.73
C VAL A 147 9.41 13.19 18.31
N PHE A 148 8.77 12.46 17.39
CA PHE A 148 8.68 12.83 15.98
C PHE A 148 7.73 14.00 15.73
N LYS A 149 6.64 14.08 16.48
CA LYS A 149 5.65 15.16 16.49
C LYS A 149 5.19 15.60 15.11
N SER A 150 4.96 14.62 14.22
CA SER A 150 4.54 14.89 12.85
C SER A 150 3.29 15.77 12.74
N HIS A 151 2.47 15.83 13.81
CA HIS A 151 1.30 16.70 13.91
C HIS A 151 1.63 18.20 13.94
N GLU A 152 2.88 18.58 14.23
CA GLU A 152 3.30 19.99 14.27
C GLU A 152 3.81 20.51 12.91
N TRP A 153 4.37 19.62 12.06
CA TRP A 153 5.06 20.03 10.83
C TRP A 153 4.53 19.38 9.54
N ASN A 154 3.63 18.39 9.63
CA ASN A 154 3.05 17.72 8.46
C ASN A 154 1.55 17.99 8.34
N PRO A 155 1.13 19.08 7.65
CA PRO A 155 -0.28 19.41 7.46
C PRO A 155 -1.03 18.43 6.55
N ALA A 156 -0.35 17.66 5.71
CA ALA A 156 -0.98 16.64 4.86
C ALA A 156 -1.67 15.50 5.65
N LYS A 157 -1.42 15.40 6.96
CA LYS A 157 -2.17 14.50 7.86
C LYS A 157 -3.61 14.97 8.11
N TYR A 158 -3.92 16.21 7.81
CA TYR A 158 -5.21 16.83 8.08
C TYR A 158 -6.04 16.95 6.79
N ASN A 159 -6.66 15.83 6.42
CA ASN A 159 -7.61 15.75 5.32
C ASN A 159 -8.77 14.82 5.71
N VAL A 160 -9.99 15.33 5.63
CA VAL A 160 -11.19 14.58 6.03
C VAL A 160 -11.78 13.76 4.89
N SER A 161 -11.46 14.06 3.63
CA SER A 161 -12.18 13.61 2.43
C SER A 161 -12.27 12.08 2.29
N HIS A 162 -11.19 11.36 2.58
CA HIS A 162 -11.14 9.91 2.38
C HIS A 162 -12.22 9.16 3.20
N GLY A 163 -12.37 9.48 4.48
CA GLY A 163 -13.41 8.86 5.30
C GLY A 163 -14.83 9.16 4.82
N PHE A 164 -15.07 10.37 4.31
CA PHE A 164 -16.36 10.75 3.72
C PHE A 164 -16.60 10.03 2.39
N ALA A 165 -15.57 9.92 1.54
CA ALA A 165 -15.68 9.17 0.29
C ALA A 165 -16.04 7.69 0.53
N LEU A 166 -15.45 7.05 1.54
CA LEU A 166 -15.78 5.67 1.90
C LEU A 166 -17.23 5.53 2.38
N ILE A 167 -17.72 6.43 3.26
CA ILE A 167 -19.11 6.42 3.71
C ILE A 167 -20.07 6.56 2.54
N LEU A 168 -19.75 7.39 1.56
CA LEU A 168 -20.61 7.66 0.41
C LEU A 168 -20.62 6.51 -0.61
N ASN A 169 -19.45 5.91 -0.87
CA ASN A 169 -19.24 5.03 -2.02
C ASN A 169 -19.14 3.53 -1.67
N THR A 170 -19.25 3.15 -0.38
CA THR A 170 -19.29 1.75 0.05
C THR A 170 -20.70 1.39 0.48
N ASP A 171 -21.24 0.29 -0.07
CA ASP A 171 -22.64 -0.12 0.17
C ASP A 171 -22.82 -0.92 1.48
N TYR A 172 -22.22 -0.44 2.57
CA TYR A 172 -22.33 -1.08 3.90
C TYR A 172 -23.71 -0.92 4.55
N ALA A 173 -24.54 -0.03 4.05
CA ALA A 173 -25.91 0.24 4.50
C ALA A 173 -26.72 0.96 3.41
N PRO A 174 -28.08 0.99 3.51
CA PRO A 174 -28.90 1.79 2.62
C PRO A 174 -28.43 3.25 2.54
N LEU A 175 -28.56 3.87 1.36
CA LEU A 175 -28.04 5.22 1.08
C LEU A 175 -28.50 6.25 2.13
N ASP A 176 -29.76 6.25 2.51
CA ASP A 176 -30.29 7.21 3.50
C ASP A 176 -29.58 7.09 4.87
N LYS A 177 -29.27 5.87 5.30
CA LYS A 177 -28.50 5.65 6.53
C LYS A 177 -27.09 6.19 6.40
N ARG A 178 -26.45 5.95 5.24
CA ARG A 178 -25.09 6.47 4.95
C ARG A 178 -25.08 7.99 4.89
N LEU A 179 -26.08 8.61 4.27
CA LEU A 179 -26.22 10.08 4.22
C LEU A 179 -26.45 10.70 5.60
N ARG A 180 -27.23 10.05 6.50
CA ARG A 180 -27.37 10.51 7.89
C ARG A 180 -26.02 10.49 8.62
N ALA A 181 -25.28 9.39 8.51
CA ALA A 181 -23.95 9.28 9.11
C ALA A 181 -22.98 10.35 8.54
N PHE A 182 -23.01 10.54 7.23
CA PHE A 182 -22.24 11.57 6.54
C PHE A 182 -22.58 12.97 7.07
N SER A 183 -23.87 13.31 7.18
CA SER A 183 -24.35 14.58 7.71
C SER A 183 -23.90 14.80 9.17
N ASN A 184 -24.03 13.79 10.01
CA ASN A 184 -23.62 13.89 11.41
C ASN A 184 -22.11 14.07 11.56
N ARG A 185 -21.31 13.43 10.70
CA ARG A 185 -19.87 13.62 10.65
C ARG A 185 -19.48 15.01 10.14
N MET A 186 -20.21 15.58 9.15
CA MET A 186 -19.93 16.93 8.60
C MET A 186 -19.98 18.04 9.65
N GLN A 187 -20.90 17.95 10.63
CA GLN A 187 -20.97 18.99 11.67
C GLN A 187 -19.69 19.15 12.50
N LEU A 188 -18.78 18.16 12.45
CA LEU A 188 -17.53 18.15 13.20
C LEU A 188 -16.35 18.72 12.39
N VAL A 189 -16.52 18.91 11.08
CA VAL A 189 -15.45 19.34 10.17
C VAL A 189 -14.91 20.74 10.49
N PRO A 190 -15.73 21.75 10.80
CA PRO A 190 -15.19 23.08 11.16
C PRO A 190 -14.27 23.02 12.40
N ALA A 191 -14.68 22.28 13.44
CA ALA A 191 -13.86 22.11 14.65
C ALA A 191 -12.58 21.29 14.36
N TYR A 192 -12.65 20.32 13.45
CA TYR A 192 -11.50 19.54 13.00
C TYR A 192 -10.42 20.43 12.37
N TYR A 193 -10.78 21.26 11.39
CA TYR A 193 -9.80 22.13 10.72
C TYR A 193 -9.30 23.24 11.63
N ALA A 194 -10.13 23.82 12.49
CA ALA A 194 -9.69 24.77 13.50
C ALA A 194 -8.66 24.18 14.49
N ALA A 195 -8.80 22.90 14.84
CA ALA A 195 -7.82 22.18 15.66
C ALA A 195 -6.55 21.83 14.89
N ALA A 196 -6.68 21.47 13.60
CA ALA A 196 -5.55 21.23 12.71
C ALA A 196 -4.66 22.48 12.56
N GLU A 197 -5.25 23.63 12.28
CA GLU A 197 -4.55 24.92 12.20
C GLU A 197 -3.76 25.20 13.49
N LYS A 198 -4.41 25.09 14.66
CA LYS A 198 -3.77 25.32 15.97
C LYS A 198 -2.66 24.32 16.30
N SER A 199 -2.64 23.17 15.65
CA SER A 199 -1.62 22.14 15.85
C SER A 199 -0.36 22.39 15.04
N LEU A 200 -0.46 23.07 13.90
CA LEU A 200 0.67 23.41 13.05
C LEU A 200 1.55 24.48 13.69
N ARG A 201 2.87 24.29 13.62
CA ARG A 201 3.86 25.23 14.14
C ARG A 201 4.84 25.64 13.07
N ASN A 202 5.53 24.68 12.49
CA ASN A 202 6.56 24.94 11.49
C ASN A 202 6.48 23.83 10.41
N PRO A 203 5.55 23.93 9.44
CA PRO A 203 5.38 22.92 8.43
C PRO A 203 6.55 22.88 7.44
N ALA A 204 6.80 21.68 6.90
CA ALA A 204 7.75 21.50 5.82
C ALA A 204 7.10 21.81 4.47
N SER A 205 7.86 22.44 3.56
CA SER A 205 7.35 22.88 2.25
C SER A 205 6.69 21.78 1.42
N PRO A 206 7.29 20.59 1.21
CA PRO A 206 6.63 19.55 0.41
C PRO A 206 5.31 19.08 1.02
N GLN A 207 5.23 18.94 2.35
CA GLN A 207 4.03 18.52 3.05
C GLN A 207 2.94 19.59 3.03
N LEU A 208 3.35 20.87 3.02
CA LEU A 208 2.40 21.99 2.94
C LEU A 208 1.78 22.08 1.54
N ILE A 209 2.58 21.93 0.48
CA ILE A 209 2.10 21.86 -0.90
C ILE A 209 1.12 20.69 -1.07
N LEU A 210 1.48 19.50 -0.58
CA LEU A 210 0.61 18.34 -0.64
C LEU A 210 -0.70 18.55 0.12
N ALA A 211 -0.66 19.20 1.29
CA ALA A 211 -1.87 19.49 2.07
C ALA A 211 -2.83 20.44 1.34
N ILE A 212 -2.30 21.45 0.65
CA ILE A 212 -3.09 22.38 -0.19
C ILE A 212 -3.78 21.58 -1.29
N GLU A 213 -3.02 20.83 -2.11
CA GLU A 213 -3.54 20.03 -3.22
C GLU A 213 -4.61 19.02 -2.77
N GLN A 214 -4.35 18.30 -1.69
CA GLN A 214 -5.28 17.30 -1.17
C GLN A 214 -6.58 17.91 -0.65
N ASN A 215 -6.52 19.06 0.02
CA ASN A 215 -7.74 19.72 0.52
C ASN A 215 -8.48 20.46 -0.59
N GLU A 216 -7.82 20.97 -1.62
CA GLU A 216 -8.48 21.43 -2.85
C GLU A 216 -9.21 20.28 -3.55
N GLY A 217 -8.57 19.10 -3.68
CA GLY A 217 -9.18 17.90 -4.22
C GLY A 217 -10.35 17.35 -3.38
N ALA A 218 -10.37 17.62 -2.07
CA ALA A 218 -11.45 17.21 -1.18
C ALA A 218 -12.82 17.80 -1.59
N ARG A 219 -12.83 18.95 -2.28
CA ARG A 219 -14.05 19.56 -2.79
C ARG A 219 -14.88 18.64 -3.68
N SER A 220 -14.27 17.72 -4.39
CA SER A 220 -14.98 16.74 -5.23
C SER A 220 -15.89 15.81 -4.42
N VAL A 221 -15.51 15.46 -3.19
CA VAL A 221 -16.33 14.63 -2.29
C VAL A 221 -17.56 15.38 -1.77
N PHE A 222 -17.46 16.70 -1.66
CA PHE A 222 -18.51 17.59 -1.18
C PHE A 222 -19.14 18.42 -2.33
N GLY A 223 -19.11 17.91 -3.55
CA GLY A 223 -19.54 18.57 -4.77
C GLY A 223 -21.03 18.35 -5.12
N GLU A 224 -21.37 18.72 -6.35
CA GLU A 224 -22.75 18.66 -6.90
C GLU A 224 -23.31 17.23 -6.94
N GLU A 225 -22.46 16.23 -7.18
CA GLU A 225 -22.88 14.82 -7.18
C GLU A 225 -23.45 14.39 -5.82
N LEU A 226 -22.89 14.89 -4.73
CA LEU A 226 -23.41 14.65 -3.39
C LEU A 226 -24.77 15.33 -3.20
N GLU A 227 -24.94 16.56 -3.67
CA GLU A 227 -26.23 17.28 -3.60
C GLU A 227 -27.31 16.53 -4.38
N LYS A 228 -26.98 16.02 -5.56
CA LYS A 228 -27.90 15.18 -6.36
C LYS A 228 -28.32 13.93 -5.61
N LYS A 229 -27.37 13.18 -5.02
CA LYS A 229 -27.69 12.00 -4.20
C LYS A 229 -28.59 12.34 -3.02
N VAL A 230 -28.37 13.48 -2.36
CA VAL A 230 -29.22 13.97 -1.27
C VAL A 230 -30.63 14.32 -1.78
N ALA A 231 -30.73 15.02 -2.90
CA ALA A 231 -32.01 15.40 -3.50
C ALA A 231 -32.86 14.17 -3.87
N GLU A 232 -32.24 13.13 -4.43
CA GLU A 232 -32.86 11.88 -4.87
C GLU A 232 -33.13 10.88 -3.73
N SER A 233 -32.55 11.10 -2.52
CA SER A 233 -32.68 10.20 -1.38
C SER A 233 -34.05 10.23 -0.72
N GLY A 234 -34.34 9.20 0.09
CA GLY A 234 -35.50 9.11 0.94
C GLY A 234 -35.45 9.93 2.23
N LEU A 235 -34.47 10.83 2.39
CA LEU A 235 -34.40 11.74 3.54
C LEU A 235 -35.61 12.68 3.57
N SER A 236 -36.11 13.01 4.76
CA SER A 236 -37.15 14.00 4.95
C SER A 236 -36.68 15.39 4.50
N LYS A 237 -37.61 16.31 4.21
CA LYS A 237 -37.28 17.68 3.82
C LYS A 237 -36.38 18.36 4.86
N GLN A 238 -36.66 18.20 6.13
CA GLN A 238 -35.85 18.78 7.22
C GLN A 238 -34.44 18.19 7.26
N GLU A 239 -34.29 16.88 7.04
CA GLU A 239 -32.96 16.25 6.97
C GLU A 239 -32.15 16.75 5.78
N LYS A 240 -32.79 16.94 4.60
CA LYS A 240 -32.16 17.51 3.41
C LYS A 240 -31.69 18.94 3.64
N GLU A 241 -32.54 19.79 4.24
CA GLU A 241 -32.18 21.18 4.57
C GLU A 241 -31.02 21.24 5.57
N MET A 242 -31.05 20.43 6.61
CA MET A 242 -29.95 20.32 7.58
C MET A 242 -28.67 19.79 6.92
N PHE A 243 -28.77 18.80 6.02
CA PHE A 243 -27.64 18.26 5.28
C PHE A 243 -26.94 19.36 4.45
N LEU A 244 -27.71 20.13 3.66
CA LEU A 244 -27.18 21.20 2.83
C LEU A 244 -26.56 22.33 3.66
N THR A 245 -27.13 22.66 4.82
CA THR A 245 -26.54 23.64 5.75
C THR A 245 -25.18 23.16 6.27
N ARG A 246 -25.05 21.87 6.64
CA ARG A 246 -23.79 21.26 7.10
C ARG A 246 -22.79 21.12 5.96
N LEU A 247 -23.26 20.85 4.75
CA LEU A 247 -22.43 20.76 3.55
C LEU A 247 -21.77 22.09 3.26
N GLU A 248 -22.53 23.20 3.31
CA GLU A 248 -21.98 24.54 3.09
C GLU A 248 -20.95 24.92 4.17
N ALA A 249 -21.25 24.65 5.45
CA ALA A 249 -20.30 24.86 6.54
C ALA A 249 -19.01 24.03 6.37
N THR A 250 -19.11 22.81 5.82
CA THR A 250 -17.98 21.94 5.52
C THR A 250 -17.13 22.53 4.38
N ARG A 251 -17.77 22.98 3.29
CA ARG A 251 -17.10 23.63 2.14
C ARG A 251 -16.35 24.88 2.58
N GLN A 252 -17.01 25.69 3.40
CA GLN A 252 -16.40 26.89 3.96
C GLN A 252 -15.17 26.55 4.81
N ALA A 253 -15.27 25.61 5.73
CA ALA A 253 -14.16 25.17 6.58
C ALA A 253 -12.95 24.65 5.77
N ILE A 254 -13.20 23.87 4.71
CA ILE A 254 -12.14 23.42 3.78
C ILE A 254 -11.50 24.61 3.06
N THR A 255 -12.31 25.54 2.58
CA THR A 255 -11.83 26.74 1.86
C THR A 255 -10.98 27.63 2.76
N GLU A 256 -11.43 27.88 3.98
CA GLU A 256 -10.70 28.67 4.98
C GLU A 256 -9.36 27.99 5.34
N TYR A 257 -9.37 26.66 5.53
CA TYR A 257 -8.14 25.91 5.82
C TYR A 257 -7.15 25.97 4.65
N VAL A 258 -7.60 25.77 3.39
CA VAL A 258 -6.75 25.91 2.20
C VAL A 258 -6.16 27.32 2.10
N THR A 259 -6.98 28.35 2.28
CA THR A 259 -6.52 29.75 2.25
C THR A 259 -5.49 30.04 3.33
N MET A 260 -5.69 29.52 4.53
CA MET A 260 -4.71 29.60 5.63
C MET A 260 -3.39 28.93 5.25
N LEU A 261 -3.43 27.70 4.70
CA LEU A 261 -2.23 26.99 4.26
C LEU A 261 -1.47 27.72 3.15
N GLN A 262 -2.19 28.29 2.16
CA GLN A 262 -1.59 29.09 1.08
C GLN A 262 -0.93 30.37 1.62
N THR A 263 -1.59 31.06 2.53
CA THR A 263 -1.05 32.24 3.20
C THR A 263 0.19 31.91 4.01
N LEU A 264 0.14 30.80 4.75
CA LEU A 264 1.27 30.29 5.53
C LEU A 264 2.45 29.95 4.63
N TYR A 265 2.20 29.24 3.51
CA TYR A 265 3.23 28.91 2.52
C TYR A 265 3.94 30.17 2.01
N ALA A 266 3.19 31.16 1.50
CA ALA A 266 3.76 32.38 0.96
C ALA A 266 4.58 33.18 2.01
N SER A 267 4.13 33.20 3.25
CA SER A 267 4.84 33.86 4.36
C SER A 267 6.15 33.13 4.72
N MET A 268 6.13 31.81 4.79
CA MET A 268 7.29 31.00 5.13
C MET A 268 8.33 30.97 3.99
N GLU A 269 7.87 30.93 2.73
CA GLU A 269 8.73 31.00 1.55
C GLU A 269 9.50 32.33 1.53
N LYS A 270 8.81 33.45 1.77
CA LYS A 270 9.43 34.78 1.86
C LYS A 270 10.44 34.88 3.00
N ALA A 271 10.19 34.21 4.11
CA ALA A 271 11.05 34.22 5.30
C ALA A 271 12.14 33.14 5.29
N ASP A 272 12.16 32.24 4.32
CA ASP A 272 13.01 31.03 4.26
C ASP A 272 12.97 30.23 5.59
N SER A 273 11.77 29.98 6.10
CA SER A 273 11.56 29.49 7.46
C SER A 273 10.87 28.13 7.53
N PHE A 274 10.83 27.38 6.42
CA PHE A 274 10.25 26.03 6.42
C PHE A 274 10.98 25.06 7.32
N HIS A 275 10.23 24.18 7.96
CA HIS A 275 10.81 22.98 8.58
C HIS A 275 11.56 22.16 7.53
N ASN A 276 12.72 21.65 7.89
CA ASN A 276 13.44 20.76 7.00
C ASN A 276 12.71 19.43 6.90
N PHE A 277 12.27 19.06 5.70
CA PHE A 277 11.62 17.76 5.48
C PHE A 277 12.57 16.56 5.67
N ARG A 278 13.89 16.81 5.67
CA ARG A 278 14.92 15.81 5.97
C ARG A 278 15.03 15.64 7.48
N ILE A 279 14.73 14.44 7.95
CA ILE A 279 14.65 14.17 9.39
C ILE A 279 16.01 13.87 10.06
N GLY A 280 17.06 13.65 9.26
CA GLY A 280 18.40 13.35 9.76
C GLY A 280 18.57 11.92 10.29
N GLU A 281 19.84 11.52 10.54
CA GLU A 281 20.19 10.13 10.84
C GLU A 281 19.47 9.59 12.09
N LYS A 282 19.44 10.35 13.19
CA LYS A 282 18.86 9.88 14.46
C LYS A 282 17.37 9.52 14.32
N LEU A 283 16.55 10.47 13.84
CA LEU A 283 15.10 10.23 13.70
C LEU A 283 14.82 9.19 12.61
N TYR A 284 15.68 9.11 11.61
CA TYR A 284 15.57 8.13 10.54
C TYR A 284 15.77 6.70 11.07
N GLU A 285 16.83 6.46 11.86
CA GLU A 285 17.11 5.16 12.47
C GLU A 285 15.99 4.76 13.47
N GLU A 286 15.53 5.69 14.30
CA GLU A 286 14.40 5.42 15.21
C GLU A 286 13.13 5.02 14.44
N LYS A 287 12.78 5.79 13.39
CA LYS A 287 11.62 5.51 12.54
C LYS A 287 11.77 4.19 11.79
N PHE A 288 12.97 3.90 11.30
CA PHE A 288 13.32 2.66 10.61
C PHE A 288 13.08 1.45 11.52
N GLY A 289 13.52 1.53 12.78
CA GLY A 289 13.28 0.48 13.78
C GLY A 289 11.79 0.16 13.97
N TYR A 290 10.91 1.17 13.96
CA TYR A 290 9.47 0.97 14.09
C TYR A 290 8.78 0.51 12.79
N GLU A 291 9.23 0.94 11.64
CA GLU A 291 8.52 0.69 10.37
C GLU A 291 8.99 -0.55 9.63
N ILE A 292 10.28 -0.84 9.69
CA ILE A 292 10.89 -1.92 8.94
C ILE A 292 11.05 -3.19 9.80
N GLN A 293 11.55 -3.05 11.02
CA GLN A 293 11.66 -4.14 11.99
C GLN A 293 12.47 -5.34 11.46
N ILE A 294 13.63 -5.08 10.88
CA ILE A 294 14.62 -6.08 10.49
C ILE A 294 15.81 -6.10 11.46
N GLY A 295 16.62 -7.15 11.44
CA GLY A 295 17.75 -7.31 12.34
C GLY A 295 18.99 -6.47 12.02
N MET A 296 18.80 -5.27 11.39
CA MET A 296 19.91 -4.36 11.04
C MET A 296 19.46 -2.90 11.09
N THR A 297 20.42 -1.98 11.12
CA THR A 297 20.20 -0.54 11.04
C THR A 297 19.91 -0.08 9.60
N ALA A 298 19.31 1.10 9.45
CA ALA A 298 19.09 1.70 8.13
C ALA A 298 20.41 1.94 7.38
N LYS A 299 21.46 2.30 8.10
CA LYS A 299 22.80 2.49 7.54
C LYS A 299 23.38 1.18 6.98
N GLU A 300 23.23 0.07 7.68
CA GLU A 300 23.66 -1.25 7.21
C GLU A 300 22.88 -1.69 5.97
N LEU A 301 21.56 -1.46 5.97
CA LEU A 301 20.72 -1.71 4.79
C LEU A 301 21.15 -0.86 3.60
N TYR A 302 21.43 0.43 3.81
CA TYR A 302 21.97 1.31 2.76
C TYR A 302 23.27 0.77 2.16
N GLN A 303 24.21 0.28 2.99
CA GLN A 303 25.47 -0.32 2.49
C GLN A 303 25.24 -1.63 1.73
N ARG A 304 24.25 -2.43 2.13
CA ARG A 304 23.84 -3.62 1.38
C ARG A 304 23.22 -3.24 0.04
N ALA A 305 22.38 -2.21 0.00
CA ALA A 305 21.75 -1.72 -1.22
C ALA A 305 22.79 -1.21 -2.24
N LEU A 306 23.88 -0.56 -1.80
CA LEU A 306 24.99 -0.18 -2.70
C LEU A 306 25.59 -1.39 -3.38
N ARG A 307 25.96 -2.42 -2.61
CA ARG A 307 26.54 -3.66 -3.16
C ARG A 307 25.57 -4.40 -4.08
N GLU A 308 24.29 -4.43 -3.71
CA GLU A 308 23.28 -5.09 -4.51
C GLU A 308 23.02 -4.37 -5.84
N LYS A 309 23.04 -3.02 -5.83
CA LYS A 309 22.96 -2.21 -7.06
C LYS A 309 24.08 -2.61 -8.04
N ASP A 310 25.31 -2.68 -7.56
CA ASP A 310 26.45 -3.04 -8.41
C ASP A 310 26.36 -4.49 -8.92
N ARG A 311 25.88 -5.42 -8.07
CA ARG A 311 25.63 -6.81 -8.47
C ARG A 311 24.55 -6.94 -9.54
N LEU A 312 23.47 -6.14 -9.44
CA LEU A 312 22.41 -6.12 -10.44
C LEU A 312 22.89 -5.55 -11.77
N HIS A 313 23.72 -4.50 -11.76
CA HIS A 313 24.34 -3.98 -12.99
C HIS A 313 25.15 -5.07 -13.72
N LEU A 314 25.96 -5.87 -13.00
CA LEU A 314 26.70 -6.97 -13.61
C LEU A 314 25.79 -8.05 -14.19
N LYS A 315 24.68 -8.39 -13.51
CA LYS A 315 23.69 -9.34 -14.04
C LYS A 315 22.98 -8.82 -15.29
N MET A 316 22.66 -7.54 -15.31
CA MET A 316 22.07 -6.89 -16.49
C MET A 316 23.08 -6.79 -17.64
N ASP A 317 24.34 -6.58 -17.34
CA ASP A 317 25.42 -6.56 -18.32
C ASP A 317 25.59 -7.92 -19.02
N ASP A 318 25.62 -9.03 -18.27
CA ASP A 318 25.65 -10.40 -18.78
C ASP A 318 24.44 -10.69 -19.71
N LEU A 319 23.24 -10.18 -19.36
CA LEU A 319 22.05 -10.33 -20.19
C LEU A 319 22.10 -9.43 -21.42
N ALA A 320 22.59 -8.21 -21.28
CA ALA A 320 22.77 -7.31 -22.42
C ALA A 320 23.69 -7.90 -23.47
N ASP A 321 24.78 -8.57 -23.05
CA ASP A 321 25.67 -9.28 -23.97
C ASP A 321 25.00 -10.42 -24.74
N LYS A 322 24.08 -11.15 -24.09
CA LYS A 322 23.29 -12.23 -24.72
C LYS A 322 22.25 -11.68 -25.70
N LEU A 323 21.64 -10.54 -25.36
CA LEU A 323 20.57 -9.91 -26.15
C LEU A 323 21.10 -9.06 -27.29
N TRP A 324 22.36 -8.57 -27.21
CA TRP A 324 22.94 -7.66 -28.17
C TRP A 324 22.89 -8.17 -29.61
N PRO A 325 23.31 -9.42 -29.93
CA PRO A 325 23.25 -9.93 -31.30
C PRO A 325 21.85 -9.97 -31.90
N LYS A 326 20.82 -10.12 -31.06
CA LYS A 326 19.41 -10.18 -31.48
C LYS A 326 18.88 -8.80 -31.88
N TYR A 327 19.23 -7.76 -31.12
CA TYR A 327 18.63 -6.43 -31.28
C TYR A 327 19.51 -5.41 -31.99
N PHE A 328 20.84 -5.66 -32.08
CA PHE A 328 21.84 -4.73 -32.61
C PHE A 328 22.79 -5.44 -33.59
N THR A 329 22.20 -6.16 -34.57
CA THR A 329 23.00 -6.91 -35.56
C THR A 329 23.98 -6.00 -36.29
N GLY A 330 25.28 -6.32 -36.21
CA GLY A 330 26.36 -5.56 -36.89
C GLY A 330 26.80 -4.29 -36.15
N GLU A 331 26.17 -3.92 -35.04
CA GLU A 331 26.58 -2.78 -34.24
C GLU A 331 27.63 -3.17 -33.19
N LYS A 332 28.68 -2.31 -33.02
CA LYS A 332 29.64 -2.48 -31.93
C LYS A 332 28.96 -2.27 -30.58
N ARG A 333 29.23 -3.15 -29.61
CA ARG A 333 28.80 -2.97 -28.22
C ARG A 333 29.52 -1.77 -27.59
N PRO A 334 28.83 -0.95 -26.79
CA PRO A 334 29.46 0.04 -25.93
C PRO A 334 30.42 -0.61 -24.93
N ASP A 335 31.52 0.07 -24.65
CA ASP A 335 32.45 -0.35 -23.59
C ASP A 335 31.90 0.00 -22.19
N ASP A 336 31.05 1.04 -22.09
CA ASP A 336 30.33 1.41 -20.86
C ASP A 336 29.14 0.46 -20.64
N ILE A 337 29.16 -0.22 -19.50
CA ILE A 337 28.13 -1.22 -19.16
C ILE A 337 26.75 -0.59 -18.99
N LEU A 338 26.65 0.62 -18.42
CA LEU A 338 25.37 1.30 -18.21
C LEU A 338 24.77 1.77 -19.54
N GLU A 339 25.61 2.25 -20.48
CA GLU A 339 25.18 2.59 -21.83
C GLU A 339 24.66 1.34 -22.57
N LYS A 340 25.41 0.22 -22.51
CA LYS A 340 25.00 -1.05 -23.11
C LYS A 340 23.65 -1.52 -22.58
N ILE A 341 23.47 -1.54 -21.25
CA ILE A 341 22.23 -1.91 -20.58
C ILE A 341 21.09 -0.99 -21.03
N ALA A 342 21.30 0.34 -21.00
CA ALA A 342 20.31 1.33 -21.38
C ALA A 342 19.80 1.12 -22.81
N ARG A 343 20.70 0.85 -23.76
CA ARG A 343 20.32 0.59 -25.17
C ARG A 343 19.47 -0.67 -25.33
N VAL A 344 19.79 -1.75 -24.60
CA VAL A 344 18.96 -2.96 -24.62
C VAL A 344 17.60 -2.70 -24.00
N LEU A 345 17.54 -2.05 -22.84
CA LEU A 345 16.27 -1.69 -22.19
C LEU A 345 15.41 -0.79 -23.07
N GLU A 346 16.00 0.15 -23.78
CA GLU A 346 15.33 1.02 -24.74
C GLU A 346 14.64 0.23 -25.87
N LYS A 347 15.32 -0.80 -26.41
CA LYS A 347 14.71 -1.69 -27.40
C LYS A 347 13.56 -2.52 -26.83
N LEU A 348 13.73 -3.07 -25.64
CA LEU A 348 12.70 -3.87 -24.99
C LEU A 348 11.48 -3.02 -24.62
N SER A 349 11.68 -1.76 -24.23
CA SER A 349 10.62 -0.83 -23.85
C SER A 349 9.65 -0.48 -25.01
N GLN A 350 10.05 -0.71 -26.27
CA GLN A 350 9.21 -0.48 -27.44
C GLN A 350 8.07 -1.51 -27.58
N HIS A 351 8.15 -2.63 -26.87
CA HIS A 351 7.13 -3.68 -26.87
C HIS A 351 6.12 -3.43 -25.73
N HIS A 352 5.12 -2.61 -25.99
CA HIS A 352 4.08 -2.27 -25.00
C HIS A 352 2.67 -2.29 -25.60
N ALA A 353 1.65 -2.31 -24.74
CA ALA A 353 0.26 -2.17 -25.15
C ALA A 353 -0.01 -0.75 -25.68
N THR A 354 -1.11 -0.56 -26.41
CA THR A 354 -1.60 0.80 -26.67
C THR A 354 -2.25 1.39 -25.42
N LYS A 355 -2.41 2.71 -25.36
CA LYS A 355 -3.04 3.36 -24.21
C LYS A 355 -4.48 2.89 -23.96
N GLU A 356 -5.21 2.57 -25.02
CA GLU A 356 -6.60 2.07 -24.97
C GLU A 356 -6.67 0.63 -24.45
N ASN A 357 -5.63 -0.18 -24.73
CA ASN A 357 -5.61 -1.60 -24.43
C ASN A 357 -4.84 -1.96 -23.15
N PHE A 358 -4.23 -1.00 -22.46
CA PHE A 358 -3.36 -1.28 -21.30
C PHE A 358 -4.12 -2.04 -20.20
N LYS A 359 -5.31 -1.57 -19.80
CA LYS A 359 -6.13 -2.25 -18.78
C LYS A 359 -6.53 -3.67 -19.21
N ALA A 360 -6.96 -3.84 -20.46
CA ALA A 360 -7.32 -5.16 -20.99
C ALA A 360 -6.13 -6.12 -21.03
N ALA A 361 -4.92 -5.62 -21.33
CA ALA A 361 -3.70 -6.41 -21.30
C ALA A 361 -3.33 -6.84 -19.86
N VAL A 362 -3.48 -5.96 -18.87
CA VAL A 362 -3.33 -6.31 -17.43
C VAL A 362 -4.32 -7.42 -17.06
N GLU A 363 -5.59 -7.27 -17.40
CA GLU A 363 -6.66 -8.20 -17.07
C GLU A 363 -6.45 -9.58 -17.70
N ALA A 364 -6.00 -9.64 -18.95
CA ALA A 364 -5.76 -10.88 -19.68
C ALA A 364 -4.66 -11.77 -19.05
N GLN A 365 -3.71 -11.21 -18.34
CA GLN A 365 -2.63 -11.96 -17.69
C GLN A 365 -3.05 -12.66 -16.38
N ILE A 366 -4.12 -12.22 -15.73
CA ILE A 366 -4.51 -12.78 -14.42
C ILE A 366 -4.80 -14.29 -14.49
N PRO A 367 -5.58 -14.80 -15.46
CA PRO A 367 -5.79 -16.23 -15.61
C PRO A 367 -4.51 -17.01 -15.89
N GLU A 368 -3.55 -16.45 -16.62
CA GLU A 368 -2.25 -17.09 -16.91
C GLU A 368 -1.43 -17.26 -15.63
N LEU A 369 -1.40 -16.24 -14.77
CA LEU A 369 -0.73 -16.30 -13.48
C LEU A 369 -1.36 -17.36 -12.56
N VAL A 370 -2.71 -17.41 -12.51
CA VAL A 370 -3.44 -18.46 -11.75
C VAL A 370 -3.07 -19.85 -12.26
N ALA A 371 -3.10 -20.07 -13.58
CA ALA A 371 -2.76 -21.35 -14.19
C ALA A 371 -1.32 -21.76 -13.86
N PHE A 372 -0.36 -20.86 -13.98
CA PHE A 372 1.05 -21.12 -13.68
C PHE A 372 1.28 -21.46 -12.20
N VAL A 373 0.71 -20.71 -11.27
CA VAL A 373 0.83 -20.97 -9.82
C VAL A 373 0.28 -22.34 -9.46
N ASN A 374 -0.85 -22.75 -10.06
CA ASN A 374 -1.45 -24.06 -9.86
C ASN A 374 -0.62 -25.18 -10.52
N GLU A 375 -0.14 -24.99 -11.76
CA GLU A 375 0.69 -25.97 -12.47
C GLU A 375 1.98 -26.28 -11.72
N LYS A 376 2.64 -25.24 -11.22
CA LYS A 376 3.91 -25.39 -10.48
C LYS A 376 3.72 -25.69 -8.99
N ASP A 377 2.48 -25.80 -8.53
CA ASP A 377 2.12 -26.07 -7.13
C ASP A 377 2.86 -25.15 -6.14
N LEU A 378 2.86 -23.82 -6.43
CA LEU A 378 3.65 -22.86 -5.67
C LEU A 378 2.99 -22.45 -4.36
N LEU A 379 1.67 -22.35 -4.34
CA LEU A 379 0.81 -22.13 -3.15
C LEU A 379 -0.66 -22.35 -3.51
N THR A 380 -1.52 -22.49 -2.50
CA THR A 380 -2.97 -22.68 -2.72
C THR A 380 -3.65 -21.32 -2.90
N LEU A 381 -4.34 -21.13 -4.03
CA LEU A 381 -5.18 -19.98 -4.31
C LEU A 381 -6.63 -20.25 -3.88
N ASP A 382 -7.34 -19.22 -3.42
CA ASP A 382 -8.77 -19.30 -3.05
C ASP A 382 -9.66 -18.82 -4.21
N PRO A 383 -10.29 -19.74 -4.97
CA PRO A 383 -11.12 -19.37 -6.11
C PRO A 383 -12.44 -18.69 -5.72
N SER A 384 -12.83 -18.74 -4.43
CA SER A 384 -14.06 -18.10 -3.93
C SER A 384 -13.91 -16.59 -3.75
N LYS A 385 -12.70 -16.06 -3.87
CA LYS A 385 -12.37 -14.63 -3.73
C LYS A 385 -11.82 -14.09 -5.05
N PRO A 386 -12.68 -13.72 -6.02
CA PRO A 386 -12.20 -13.24 -7.31
C PRO A 386 -11.54 -11.86 -7.20
N LEU A 387 -10.48 -11.67 -8.00
CA LEU A 387 -9.87 -10.37 -8.20
C LEU A 387 -10.59 -9.63 -9.32
N VAL A 388 -11.09 -8.44 -9.05
CA VAL A 388 -11.78 -7.59 -10.02
C VAL A 388 -10.85 -6.49 -10.51
N VAL A 389 -10.43 -6.54 -11.78
CA VAL A 389 -9.63 -5.46 -12.39
C VAL A 389 -10.54 -4.30 -12.78
N ARG A 390 -10.22 -3.10 -12.31
CA ARG A 390 -10.98 -1.89 -12.63
C ARG A 390 -10.09 -0.68 -12.86
N THR A 391 -10.60 0.31 -13.57
CA THR A 391 -9.97 1.63 -13.64
C THR A 391 -9.96 2.29 -12.25
N THR A 392 -8.85 2.89 -11.88
CA THR A 392 -8.73 3.60 -10.60
C THR A 392 -9.81 4.69 -10.48
N PRO A 393 -10.68 4.62 -9.46
CA PRO A 393 -11.71 5.63 -9.24
C PRO A 393 -11.11 7.04 -9.09
N PRO A 394 -11.77 8.11 -9.55
CA PRO A 394 -11.22 9.47 -9.55
C PRO A 394 -10.69 9.94 -8.20
N TYR A 395 -11.37 9.63 -7.09
CA TYR A 395 -10.97 10.01 -5.73
C TYR A 395 -9.74 9.24 -5.20
N MET A 396 -9.29 8.19 -5.91
CA MET A 396 -8.10 7.40 -5.59
C MET A 396 -6.92 7.70 -6.53
N ARG A 397 -7.10 8.55 -7.54
CA ARG A 397 -6.08 8.87 -8.55
C ARG A 397 -4.94 9.71 -8.00
N GLY A 398 -3.81 9.69 -8.68
CA GLY A 398 -2.65 10.54 -8.36
C GLY A 398 -1.65 9.95 -7.36
N PHE A 399 -1.88 8.73 -6.86
CA PHE A 399 -1.01 8.10 -5.87
C PHE A 399 -0.28 6.85 -6.39
N ALA A 400 -0.88 6.10 -7.31
CA ALA A 400 -0.34 4.84 -7.78
C ALA A 400 -0.68 4.57 -9.24
N VAL A 401 0.19 3.84 -9.93
CA VAL A 401 -0.03 3.28 -11.27
C VAL A 401 -0.99 2.10 -11.19
N ALA A 402 -0.79 1.28 -10.18
CA ALA A 402 -1.60 0.12 -9.87
C ALA A 402 -1.72 -0.01 -8.35
N SER A 403 -2.80 -0.61 -7.86
CA SER A 403 -2.96 -0.87 -6.43
C SER A 403 -4.01 -1.94 -6.17
N ILE A 404 -3.81 -2.70 -5.11
CA ILE A 404 -4.81 -3.63 -4.61
C ILE A 404 -5.64 -2.96 -3.51
N ASN A 405 -6.95 -3.05 -3.63
CA ASN A 405 -7.90 -2.63 -2.61
C ASN A 405 -8.69 -3.85 -2.12
N ALA A 406 -8.18 -4.47 -1.07
CA ALA A 406 -8.86 -5.57 -0.41
C ALA A 406 -9.88 -5.06 0.62
N PRO A 407 -10.98 -5.79 0.83
CA PRO A 407 -11.93 -5.46 1.88
C PRO A 407 -11.26 -5.55 3.25
N GLY A 408 -11.70 -4.68 4.16
CA GLY A 408 -11.27 -4.74 5.55
C GLY A 408 -11.82 -5.98 6.28
N PRO A 409 -11.32 -6.27 7.48
CA PRO A 409 -11.70 -7.47 8.23
C PRO A 409 -13.19 -7.52 8.63
N TYR A 410 -13.90 -6.41 8.54
CA TYR A 410 -15.33 -6.31 8.85
C TYR A 410 -16.23 -6.37 7.61
N ASP A 411 -15.67 -6.43 6.40
CA ASP A 411 -16.39 -6.52 5.13
C ASP A 411 -15.85 -7.67 4.29
N LYS A 412 -15.92 -8.88 4.83
CA LYS A 412 -15.28 -10.08 4.27
C LYS A 412 -15.88 -10.55 2.94
N ASP A 413 -17.09 -10.12 2.62
CA ASP A 413 -17.82 -10.54 1.42
C ASP A 413 -17.64 -9.56 0.24
N ALA A 414 -17.01 -8.41 0.49
CA ALA A 414 -16.72 -7.45 -0.56
C ALA A 414 -15.62 -7.95 -1.52
N ASN A 415 -15.66 -7.45 -2.75
CA ASN A 415 -14.67 -7.76 -3.77
C ASN A 415 -13.30 -7.16 -3.43
N THR A 416 -12.25 -7.87 -3.83
CA THR A 416 -10.91 -7.28 -3.93
C THR A 416 -10.73 -6.66 -5.32
N TYR A 417 -10.30 -5.42 -5.36
CA TYR A 417 -10.12 -4.68 -6.59
C TYR A 417 -8.65 -4.47 -6.92
N TYR A 418 -8.29 -4.78 -8.13
CA TYR A 418 -7.05 -4.36 -8.75
C TYR A 418 -7.32 -3.07 -9.53
N ASN A 419 -6.92 -1.95 -8.97
CA ASN A 419 -7.10 -0.65 -9.60
C ASN A 419 -5.95 -0.39 -10.55
N VAL A 420 -6.26 -0.06 -11.81
CA VAL A 420 -5.30 0.24 -12.87
C VAL A 420 -5.50 1.69 -13.30
N MET A 421 -4.42 2.43 -13.44
CA MET A 421 -4.45 3.84 -13.87
C MET A 421 -5.11 3.96 -15.26
N PRO A 422 -5.97 4.97 -15.49
CA PRO A 422 -6.58 5.25 -16.78
C PRO A 422 -5.57 5.88 -17.75
N VAL A 423 -4.77 5.07 -18.42
CA VAL A 423 -3.72 5.51 -19.35
C VAL A 423 -4.32 6.20 -20.57
N GLU A 424 -5.52 5.77 -20.95
CA GLU A 424 -6.30 6.35 -22.06
C GLU A 424 -6.64 7.84 -21.87
N GLU A 425 -6.68 8.31 -20.64
CA GLU A 425 -6.95 9.71 -20.30
C GLU A 425 -5.67 10.59 -20.31
N LEU A 426 -4.48 10.00 -20.45
CA LEU A 426 -3.22 10.74 -20.48
C LEU A 426 -2.98 11.42 -21.85
N PRO A 427 -2.29 12.58 -21.87
CA PRO A 427 -1.69 13.11 -23.08
C PRO A 427 -0.75 12.09 -23.74
N ASP A 428 -0.68 12.08 -25.08
CA ASP A 428 0.00 11.02 -25.84
C ASP A 428 1.49 10.86 -25.46
N ASP A 429 2.20 11.96 -25.25
CA ASP A 429 3.60 11.94 -24.84
C ASP A 429 3.80 11.33 -23.43
N ARG A 430 2.87 11.57 -22.52
CA ARG A 430 2.87 10.97 -21.19
C ARG A 430 2.44 9.51 -21.22
N ALA A 431 1.44 9.18 -22.03
CA ALA A 431 1.00 7.81 -22.24
C ALA A 431 2.13 6.96 -22.82
N GLU A 432 2.84 7.44 -23.83
CA GLU A 432 3.99 6.77 -24.44
C GLU A 432 5.11 6.54 -23.41
N SER A 433 5.51 7.57 -22.67
CA SER A 433 6.52 7.44 -21.61
C SER A 433 6.10 6.43 -20.53
N PHE A 434 4.83 6.41 -20.17
CA PHE A 434 4.26 5.47 -19.21
C PHE A 434 4.29 4.03 -19.75
N LEU A 435 3.81 3.81 -20.97
CA LEU A 435 3.74 2.48 -21.59
C LEU A 435 5.13 1.88 -21.84
N ARG A 436 6.12 2.70 -22.15
CA ARG A 436 7.53 2.27 -22.24
C ARG A 436 8.09 1.84 -20.91
N GLU A 437 7.72 2.50 -19.80
CA GLU A 437 8.08 2.03 -18.46
C GLU A 437 7.37 0.71 -18.13
N TYR A 438 6.03 0.65 -18.33
CA TYR A 438 5.20 -0.52 -18.05
C TYR A 438 4.94 -1.34 -19.34
N ASN A 439 6.04 -1.64 -20.05
CA ASN A 439 6.02 -2.44 -21.27
C ASN A 439 5.57 -3.89 -21.01
N THR A 440 5.38 -4.68 -22.06
CA THR A 440 4.84 -6.04 -21.98
C THR A 440 5.56 -6.93 -20.98
N TYR A 441 6.86 -6.79 -20.81
CA TYR A 441 7.63 -7.59 -19.87
C TYR A 441 7.44 -7.09 -18.43
N LEU A 442 7.54 -5.78 -18.22
CA LEU A 442 7.43 -5.18 -16.88
C LEU A 442 6.00 -5.28 -16.35
N MET A 443 4.98 -5.20 -17.23
CA MET A 443 3.58 -5.40 -16.88
C MET A 443 3.34 -6.79 -16.28
N GLN A 444 4.00 -7.83 -16.79
CA GLN A 444 3.93 -9.19 -16.20
C GLN A 444 4.46 -9.20 -14.76
N ILE A 445 5.60 -8.55 -14.53
CA ILE A 445 6.20 -8.45 -13.19
C ILE A 445 5.30 -7.63 -12.27
N LEU A 446 4.72 -6.53 -12.76
CA LEU A 446 3.74 -5.74 -12.01
C LEU A 446 2.52 -6.57 -11.61
N ASN A 447 1.98 -7.39 -12.51
CA ASN A 447 0.84 -8.25 -12.20
C ASN A 447 1.17 -9.36 -11.19
N ILE A 448 2.39 -9.87 -11.21
CA ILE A 448 2.89 -10.79 -10.17
C ILE A 448 2.95 -10.06 -8.83
N HIS A 449 3.51 -8.85 -8.79
CA HIS A 449 3.64 -8.03 -7.59
C HIS A 449 2.30 -7.64 -6.97
N GLU A 450 1.42 -7.06 -7.78
CA GLU A 450 0.13 -6.55 -7.29
C GLU A 450 -0.88 -7.68 -7.07
N ALA A 451 -0.94 -8.65 -7.99
CA ALA A 451 -1.99 -9.64 -8.01
C ALA A 451 -1.51 -11.02 -7.52
N ILE A 452 -1.05 -11.90 -8.42
CA ILE A 452 -0.86 -13.32 -8.18
C ILE A 452 0.57 -13.75 -8.50
N PRO A 453 1.28 -14.26 -7.48
CA PRO A 453 0.88 -14.50 -6.08
C PRO A 453 1.28 -13.39 -5.09
N GLY A 454 1.36 -12.13 -5.54
CA GLY A 454 1.81 -10.97 -4.75
C GLY A 454 0.79 -10.48 -3.71
N HIS A 455 0.53 -9.15 -3.71
CA HIS A 455 -0.30 -8.48 -2.71
C HIS A 455 -1.70 -9.05 -2.56
N TYR A 456 -2.41 -9.30 -3.67
CA TYR A 456 -3.75 -9.87 -3.60
C TYR A 456 -3.75 -11.21 -2.84
N THR A 457 -2.87 -12.12 -3.22
CA THR A 457 -2.78 -13.45 -2.58
C THR A 457 -2.41 -13.32 -1.09
N GLN A 458 -1.44 -12.49 -0.76
CA GLN A 458 -1.01 -12.23 0.61
C GLN A 458 -2.16 -11.69 1.47
N LEU A 459 -2.97 -10.76 0.95
CA LEU A 459 -4.12 -10.19 1.65
C LEU A 459 -5.24 -11.22 1.86
N ILE A 460 -5.47 -12.13 0.91
CA ILE A 460 -6.42 -13.25 1.09
C ILE A 460 -5.97 -14.15 2.25
N TYR A 461 -4.69 -14.51 2.31
CA TYR A 461 -4.15 -15.29 3.44
C TYR A 461 -4.26 -14.55 4.77
N ALA A 462 -3.93 -13.26 4.79
CA ALA A 462 -4.05 -12.43 5.99
C ALA A 462 -5.51 -12.37 6.49
N ASN A 463 -6.49 -12.21 5.59
CA ASN A 463 -7.91 -12.15 5.93
C ASN A 463 -8.49 -13.50 6.40
N GLN A 464 -7.82 -14.62 6.14
CA GLN A 464 -8.17 -15.93 6.70
C GLN A 464 -7.68 -16.09 8.15
N SER A 465 -6.80 -15.21 8.64
CA SER A 465 -6.35 -15.23 10.03
C SER A 465 -7.53 -15.04 10.98
N PRO A 466 -7.63 -15.84 12.05
CA PRO A 466 -8.65 -15.66 13.09
C PRO A 466 -8.42 -14.38 13.93
N SER A 467 -7.23 -13.80 13.87
CA SER A 467 -6.85 -12.62 14.63
C SER A 467 -7.11 -11.33 13.85
N LEU A 468 -7.96 -10.46 14.41
CA LEU A 468 -8.17 -9.10 13.89
C LEU A 468 -6.88 -8.25 13.93
N ILE A 469 -5.97 -8.52 14.88
CA ILE A 469 -4.70 -7.78 15.00
C ILE A 469 -3.90 -7.88 13.70
N LYS A 470 -3.76 -9.08 13.13
CA LYS A 470 -3.01 -9.31 11.88
C LYS A 470 -3.62 -8.64 10.65
N ASN A 471 -4.92 -8.38 10.69
CA ASN A 471 -5.64 -7.71 9.61
C ASN A 471 -5.57 -6.18 9.72
N ILE A 472 -5.46 -5.66 10.95
CA ILE A 472 -5.50 -4.24 11.26
C ILE A 472 -4.09 -3.66 11.38
N LEU A 473 -3.19 -4.40 12.02
CA LEU A 473 -1.79 -4.04 12.23
C LEU A 473 -0.92 -4.89 11.33
N GLY A 474 -0.01 -4.27 10.59
CA GLY A 474 0.87 -4.99 9.69
C GLY A 474 2.27 -4.38 9.64
N ASN A 475 3.23 -5.19 9.21
CA ASN A 475 4.59 -4.75 8.92
C ASN A 475 4.74 -4.48 7.42
N GLY A 476 5.04 -3.23 7.06
CA GLY A 476 5.17 -2.81 5.67
C GLY A 476 6.30 -3.51 4.93
N ALA A 477 7.40 -3.85 5.62
CA ALA A 477 8.51 -4.58 5.00
C ALA A 477 8.13 -6.02 4.67
N MET A 478 7.35 -6.70 5.53
CA MET A 478 6.81 -8.04 5.20
C MET A 478 5.91 -7.98 3.97
N ILE A 479 4.99 -7.04 3.92
CA ILE A 479 3.98 -6.94 2.85
C ILE A 479 4.63 -6.62 1.50
N GLU A 480 5.44 -5.57 1.44
CA GLU A 480 6.16 -5.18 0.21
C GLU A 480 7.22 -6.23 -0.16
N GLY A 481 7.91 -6.75 0.86
CA GLY A 481 8.91 -7.78 0.68
C GLY A 481 8.35 -9.06 0.09
N TRP A 482 7.15 -9.48 0.50
CA TRP A 482 6.46 -10.62 -0.11
C TRP A 482 6.20 -10.41 -1.60
N ALA A 483 5.65 -9.26 -1.99
CA ALA A 483 5.37 -8.96 -3.37
C ALA A 483 6.64 -8.97 -4.23
N VAL A 484 7.72 -8.31 -3.78
CA VAL A 484 9.03 -8.35 -4.47
C VAL A 484 9.64 -9.76 -4.50
N TYR A 485 9.45 -10.54 -3.44
CA TYR A 485 9.88 -11.93 -3.40
C TYR A 485 9.18 -12.78 -4.46
N THR A 486 7.87 -12.61 -4.63
CA THR A 486 7.09 -13.39 -5.59
C THR A 486 7.48 -13.10 -7.04
N GLU A 487 7.91 -11.89 -7.37
CA GLU A 487 8.44 -11.55 -8.68
C GLU A 487 9.59 -12.48 -9.07
N ARG A 488 10.56 -12.61 -8.19
CA ARG A 488 11.72 -13.46 -8.40
C ARG A 488 11.35 -14.95 -8.36
N MET A 489 10.56 -15.34 -7.41
CA MET A 489 10.13 -16.72 -7.20
C MET A 489 9.41 -17.28 -8.43
N MET A 490 8.54 -16.50 -9.07
CA MET A 490 7.84 -16.90 -10.30
C MET A 490 8.81 -17.13 -11.46
N LEU A 491 9.78 -16.24 -11.65
CA LEU A 491 10.80 -16.40 -12.70
C LEU A 491 11.72 -17.59 -12.41
N GLU A 492 12.12 -17.80 -11.16
CA GLU A 492 12.88 -19.00 -10.75
C GLU A 492 12.12 -20.30 -10.99
N ALA A 493 10.77 -20.28 -10.87
CA ALA A 493 9.90 -21.42 -11.18
C ALA A 493 9.68 -21.63 -12.69
N GLY A 494 10.18 -20.73 -13.54
CA GLY A 494 10.12 -20.84 -15.01
C GLY A 494 9.01 -20.02 -15.68
N TYR A 495 8.38 -19.08 -14.97
CA TYR A 495 7.44 -18.15 -15.60
C TYR A 495 8.15 -17.34 -16.70
N GLY A 496 7.51 -17.29 -17.89
CA GLY A 496 8.10 -16.64 -19.07
C GLY A 496 9.25 -17.41 -19.71
N ASP A 497 9.29 -18.76 -19.52
CA ASP A 497 10.21 -19.70 -20.18
C ASP A 497 11.69 -19.30 -20.06
N PHE A 498 12.07 -18.74 -18.91
CA PHE A 498 13.43 -18.25 -18.65
C PHE A 498 13.93 -17.22 -19.66
N SER A 499 13.02 -16.49 -20.34
CA SER A 499 13.36 -15.46 -21.34
C SER A 499 14.36 -14.46 -20.79
N PRO A 500 15.50 -14.24 -21.49
CA PRO A 500 16.47 -13.25 -21.07
C PRO A 500 15.91 -11.82 -21.09
N GLU A 501 14.92 -11.52 -21.94
CA GLU A 501 14.21 -10.24 -21.97
C GLU A 501 13.42 -10.00 -20.68
N LEU A 502 12.66 -11.01 -20.23
CA LEU A 502 11.90 -10.91 -19.00
C LEU A 502 12.82 -10.80 -17.77
N TRP A 503 13.92 -11.58 -17.73
CA TRP A 503 14.94 -11.46 -16.68
C TRP A 503 15.63 -10.08 -16.69
N MET A 504 15.87 -9.50 -17.86
CA MET A 504 16.45 -8.16 -17.99
C MET A 504 15.52 -7.11 -17.37
N MET A 505 14.21 -7.19 -17.67
CA MET A 505 13.21 -6.28 -17.12
C MET A 505 12.97 -6.52 -15.63
N TYR A 506 13.02 -7.78 -15.16
CA TYR A 506 13.00 -8.09 -13.75
C TYR A 506 14.18 -7.44 -13.00
N TYR A 507 15.39 -7.54 -13.52
CA TYR A 507 16.53 -6.89 -12.87
C TYR A 507 16.43 -5.36 -12.89
N LYS A 508 15.88 -4.76 -13.94
CA LYS A 508 15.54 -3.33 -13.94
C LYS A 508 14.56 -2.98 -12.81
N TRP A 509 13.51 -3.79 -12.65
CA TRP A 509 12.49 -3.59 -11.60
C TRP A 509 13.06 -3.80 -10.19
N ASN A 510 13.84 -4.85 -10.00
CA ASN A 510 14.52 -5.11 -8.73
C ASN A 510 15.55 -4.02 -8.40
N LEU A 511 16.28 -3.52 -9.41
CA LEU A 511 17.18 -2.39 -9.25
C LEU A 511 16.45 -1.12 -8.78
N ARG A 512 15.23 -0.86 -9.29
CA ARG A 512 14.36 0.21 -8.79
C ARG A 512 14.04 0.03 -7.29
N THR A 513 13.78 -1.18 -6.84
CA THR A 513 13.56 -1.53 -5.43
C THR A 513 14.77 -1.23 -4.55
N VAL A 514 15.95 -1.62 -5.02
CA VAL A 514 17.22 -1.32 -4.34
C VAL A 514 17.50 0.18 -4.29
N VAL A 515 17.30 0.87 -5.42
CA VAL A 515 17.52 2.33 -5.51
C VAL A 515 16.51 3.10 -4.67
N ASN A 516 15.30 2.60 -4.42
CA ASN A 516 14.37 3.20 -3.46
C ASN A 516 15.02 3.32 -2.06
N THR A 517 15.75 2.31 -1.60
CA THR A 517 16.48 2.34 -0.33
C THR A 517 17.61 3.37 -0.34
N LEU A 518 18.38 3.39 -1.43
CA LEU A 518 19.47 4.37 -1.60
C LEU A 518 18.94 5.79 -1.63
N LEU A 519 17.84 6.02 -2.34
CA LEU A 519 17.20 7.31 -2.52
C LEU A 519 16.69 7.86 -1.18
N ASP A 520 15.88 7.06 -0.47
CA ASP A 520 15.25 7.47 0.79
C ASP A 520 16.31 7.86 1.84
N TYR A 521 17.29 6.99 2.09
CA TYR A 521 18.37 7.28 3.03
C TYR A 521 19.22 8.46 2.60
N SER A 522 19.56 8.55 1.29
CA SER A 522 20.39 9.64 0.78
C SER A 522 19.71 11.00 0.87
N ILE A 523 18.40 11.07 0.63
CA ILE A 523 17.62 12.30 0.78
C ILE A 523 17.51 12.68 2.25
N GLN A 524 17.06 11.75 3.09
CA GLN A 524 16.68 12.04 4.46
C GLN A 524 17.87 12.22 5.41
N VAL A 525 19.00 11.53 5.13
CA VAL A 525 20.17 11.49 6.00
C VAL A 525 21.39 12.20 5.40
N LYS A 526 21.68 11.94 4.11
CA LYS A 526 22.86 12.50 3.44
C LYS A 526 22.61 13.86 2.79
N GLY A 527 21.34 14.25 2.61
CA GLY A 527 20.98 15.55 2.08
C GLY A 527 21.26 15.76 0.60
N ILE A 528 21.20 14.69 -0.23
CA ILE A 528 21.43 14.84 -1.68
C ILE A 528 20.44 15.80 -2.31
N THR A 529 20.87 16.47 -3.37
CA THR A 529 20.05 17.38 -4.18
C THR A 529 19.06 16.61 -5.07
N GLU A 530 18.05 17.30 -5.59
CA GLU A 530 17.14 16.74 -6.58
C GLU A 530 17.88 16.23 -7.81
N GLN A 531 18.86 16.99 -8.34
CA GLN A 531 19.65 16.58 -9.50
C GLN A 531 20.43 15.29 -9.23
N GLN A 532 21.03 15.14 -8.06
CA GLN A 532 21.74 13.91 -7.68
C GLN A 532 20.76 12.72 -7.54
N ALA A 533 19.57 12.96 -7.03
CA ALA A 533 18.52 11.94 -6.95
C ALA A 533 18.04 11.54 -8.36
N MET A 534 17.81 12.51 -9.25
CA MET A 534 17.44 12.25 -10.64
C MET A 534 18.52 11.46 -11.38
N ASP A 535 19.80 11.80 -11.19
CA ASP A 535 20.91 11.06 -11.78
C ASP A 535 20.98 9.61 -11.28
N LEU A 536 20.76 9.39 -9.98
CA LEU A 536 20.70 8.04 -9.42
C LEU A 536 19.56 7.22 -10.06
N MET A 537 18.37 7.79 -10.18
CA MET A 537 17.20 7.09 -10.71
C MET A 537 17.27 6.87 -12.24
N MET A 538 17.67 7.89 -12.99
CA MET A 538 17.62 7.82 -14.45
C MET A 538 18.87 7.14 -15.04
N LYS A 539 20.06 7.47 -14.55
CA LYS A 539 21.32 6.96 -15.12
C LYS A 539 21.73 5.60 -14.54
N GLN A 540 21.40 5.34 -13.26
CA GLN A 540 21.82 4.12 -12.60
C GLN A 540 20.68 3.09 -12.42
N ALA A 541 19.42 3.53 -12.37
CA ALA A 541 18.27 2.64 -12.29
C ALA A 541 17.38 2.64 -13.54
N PHE A 542 17.78 3.35 -14.60
CA PHE A 542 17.13 3.37 -15.92
C PHE A 542 15.65 3.74 -15.88
N GLN A 543 15.22 4.53 -14.89
CA GLN A 543 13.85 4.99 -14.76
C GLN A 543 13.55 6.10 -15.77
N GLN A 544 12.32 6.13 -16.26
CA GLN A 544 11.84 7.22 -17.11
C GLN A 544 11.74 8.52 -16.31
N LYS A 545 11.93 9.66 -16.96
CA LYS A 545 11.99 10.98 -16.31
C LYS A 545 10.74 11.28 -15.47
N THR A 546 9.56 11.00 -16.01
CA THR A 546 8.29 11.25 -15.32
C THR A 546 8.18 10.43 -14.03
N GLU A 547 8.58 9.16 -14.08
CA GLU A 547 8.64 8.28 -12.92
C GLU A 547 9.64 8.78 -11.86
N ALA A 548 10.83 9.17 -12.29
CA ALA A 548 11.86 9.70 -11.40
C ALA A 548 11.42 10.98 -10.68
N MET A 549 10.77 11.91 -11.39
CA MET A 549 10.21 13.14 -10.78
C MET A 549 9.13 12.82 -9.73
N GLY A 550 8.21 11.91 -10.05
CA GLY A 550 7.19 11.46 -9.09
C GLY A 550 7.82 10.81 -7.84
N LYS A 551 8.88 10.04 -8.04
CA LYS A 551 9.59 9.38 -6.95
C LYS A 551 10.38 10.36 -6.07
N TRP A 552 11.03 11.35 -6.64
CA TRP A 552 11.63 12.45 -5.88
C TRP A 552 10.59 13.10 -4.97
N ARG A 553 9.46 13.49 -5.54
CA ARG A 553 8.35 14.08 -4.76
C ARG A 553 7.91 13.15 -3.61
N ARG A 554 7.70 11.86 -3.89
CA ARG A 554 7.32 10.88 -2.86
C ARG A 554 8.36 10.78 -1.75
N ALA A 555 9.65 10.73 -2.10
CA ALA A 555 10.75 10.60 -1.14
C ALA A 555 10.92 11.84 -0.26
N THR A 556 10.50 13.04 -0.71
CA THR A 556 10.45 14.24 0.13
C THR A 556 9.26 14.25 1.10
N LEU A 557 8.17 13.55 0.75
CA LEU A 557 6.93 13.49 1.54
C LEU A 557 6.91 12.37 2.57
N SER A 558 7.58 11.26 2.27
CA SER A 558 7.69 10.09 3.15
C SER A 558 9.12 9.91 3.63
N GLN A 559 9.29 9.19 4.71
CA GLN A 559 10.59 8.82 5.25
C GLN A 559 10.55 7.33 5.58
N VAL A 560 11.63 6.60 5.27
CA VAL A 560 11.81 5.16 5.57
C VAL A 560 10.97 4.24 4.67
N GLN A 561 9.76 4.62 4.28
CA GLN A 561 8.81 3.73 3.60
C GLN A 561 9.39 3.09 2.32
N LEU A 562 10.19 3.85 1.55
CA LEU A 562 10.80 3.31 0.32
C LEU A 562 11.84 2.21 0.58
N THR A 563 12.30 2.05 1.81
CA THR A 563 13.24 0.98 2.17
C THR A 563 12.56 -0.37 2.41
N SER A 564 11.24 -0.37 2.62
CA SER A 564 10.45 -1.58 2.97
C SER A 564 10.55 -2.67 1.91
N TYR A 565 10.58 -2.30 0.64
CA TYR A 565 10.65 -3.22 -0.51
C TYR A 565 11.91 -4.11 -0.46
N PHE A 566 13.07 -3.48 -0.46
CA PHE A 566 14.35 -4.19 -0.44
C PHE A 566 14.61 -4.90 0.88
N ALA A 567 14.27 -4.26 2.00
CA ALA A 567 14.44 -4.82 3.33
C ALA A 567 13.66 -6.13 3.50
N GLY A 568 12.37 -6.10 3.21
CA GLY A 568 11.52 -7.27 3.34
C GLY A 568 11.86 -8.38 2.36
N TYR A 569 12.12 -8.03 1.08
CA TYR A 569 12.58 -9.00 0.08
C TYR A 569 13.82 -9.74 0.53
N MET A 570 14.81 -9.01 1.01
CA MET A 570 16.08 -9.58 1.46
C MET A 570 15.89 -10.53 2.66
N ASP A 571 15.05 -10.15 3.63
CA ASP A 571 14.79 -10.99 4.80
C ASP A 571 14.00 -12.25 4.45
N ILE A 572 13.02 -12.16 3.55
CA ILE A 572 12.26 -13.34 3.09
C ILE A 572 13.15 -14.30 2.31
N MET A 573 13.99 -13.78 1.41
CA MET A 573 14.96 -14.60 0.68
C MET A 573 15.93 -15.30 1.63
N ALA A 574 16.48 -14.57 2.61
CA ALA A 574 17.38 -15.15 3.59
C ALA A 574 16.70 -16.24 4.44
N LEU A 575 15.45 -16.02 4.84
CA LEU A 575 14.66 -17.04 5.58
C LEU A 575 14.41 -18.28 4.73
N ARG A 576 14.03 -18.11 3.45
CA ARG A 576 13.84 -19.24 2.53
C ARG A 576 15.10 -20.07 2.38
N ASP A 577 16.21 -19.40 2.15
CA ASP A 577 17.49 -20.07 1.93
C ASP A 577 17.98 -20.79 3.21
N GLU A 578 17.81 -20.20 4.39
CA GLU A 578 18.14 -20.83 5.68
C GLU A 578 17.27 -22.06 5.95
N ILE A 579 15.96 -21.99 5.72
CA ILE A 579 15.06 -23.14 5.90
C ILE A 579 15.38 -24.24 4.89
N LYS A 580 15.68 -23.87 3.65
CA LYS A 580 16.09 -24.81 2.60
C LYS A 580 17.38 -25.53 2.98
N GLU A 581 18.37 -24.83 3.54
CA GLU A 581 19.62 -25.42 4.02
C GLU A 581 19.36 -26.40 5.18
N LYS A 582 18.53 -26.01 6.16
CA LYS A 582 18.21 -26.88 7.31
C LYS A 582 17.41 -28.12 6.95
N LEU A 583 16.49 -28.04 6.01
CA LEU A 583 15.63 -29.16 5.61
C LEU A 583 16.24 -30.04 4.52
N GLY A 584 17.20 -29.52 3.73
CA GLY A 584 17.79 -30.27 2.60
C GLY A 584 16.71 -30.79 1.64
N ASP A 585 16.73 -32.08 1.34
CA ASP A 585 15.77 -32.73 0.43
C ASP A 585 14.31 -32.71 0.95
N ARG A 586 14.09 -32.41 2.22
CA ARG A 586 12.74 -32.28 2.80
C ARG A 586 12.13 -30.89 2.53
N PHE A 587 12.87 -29.96 1.97
CA PHE A 587 12.36 -28.62 1.68
C PHE A 587 11.27 -28.68 0.61
N ASN A 588 10.11 -28.09 0.93
CA ASN A 588 9.01 -27.93 -0.01
C ASN A 588 8.63 -26.45 -0.09
N LEU A 589 8.69 -25.89 -1.29
CA LEU A 589 8.49 -24.47 -1.53
C LEU A 589 7.05 -24.02 -1.20
N LYS A 590 6.04 -24.81 -1.58
CA LYS A 590 4.64 -24.54 -1.26
C LYS A 590 4.41 -24.51 0.25
N GLN A 591 4.91 -25.50 0.97
CA GLN A 591 4.78 -25.53 2.44
C GLN A 591 5.47 -24.33 3.09
N PHE A 592 6.63 -23.91 2.57
CA PHE A 592 7.28 -22.68 3.01
C PHE A 592 6.37 -21.46 2.83
N HIS A 593 5.80 -21.26 1.63
CA HIS A 593 4.93 -20.13 1.34
C HIS A 593 3.69 -20.10 2.22
N GLU A 594 2.98 -21.21 2.29
CA GLU A 594 1.73 -21.32 3.06
C GLU A 594 1.97 -21.13 4.56
N LYS A 595 3.05 -21.71 5.08
CA LYS A 595 3.45 -21.51 6.48
C LYS A 595 3.83 -20.05 6.74
N PHE A 596 4.66 -19.44 5.89
CA PHE A 596 5.04 -18.04 6.00
C PHE A 596 3.82 -17.11 6.03
N LEU A 597 2.90 -17.26 5.07
CA LEU A 597 1.69 -16.46 4.98
C LEU A 597 0.68 -16.73 6.11
N SER A 598 0.70 -17.90 6.73
CA SER A 598 -0.19 -18.23 7.85
C SER A 598 0.05 -17.37 9.09
N TYR A 599 1.22 -16.75 9.21
CA TYR A 599 1.52 -15.79 10.28
C TYR A 599 0.95 -14.38 10.04
N GLY A 600 0.26 -14.17 8.90
CA GLY A 600 -0.32 -12.89 8.52
C GLY A 600 0.76 -11.82 8.26
N ASN A 601 0.47 -10.58 8.60
CA ASN A 601 1.33 -9.43 8.32
C ASN A 601 2.39 -9.17 9.40
N ALA A 602 2.87 -10.22 10.10
CA ALA A 602 3.88 -10.07 11.14
C ALA A 602 5.27 -9.70 10.56
N PRO A 603 6.15 -9.06 11.34
CA PRO A 603 7.53 -8.80 10.91
C PRO A 603 8.27 -10.09 10.57
N VAL A 604 9.07 -10.08 9.49
CA VAL A 604 9.81 -11.27 9.04
C VAL A 604 10.71 -11.89 10.12
N PRO A 605 11.43 -11.14 10.97
CA PRO A 605 12.20 -11.73 12.07
C PRO A 605 11.36 -12.54 13.07
N VAL A 606 10.12 -12.11 13.34
CA VAL A 606 9.19 -12.84 14.23
C VAL A 606 8.74 -14.14 13.55
N ILE A 607 8.38 -14.07 12.27
CA ILE A 607 8.03 -15.26 11.45
C ILE A 607 9.21 -16.24 11.42
N ARG A 608 10.43 -15.73 11.22
CA ARG A 608 11.66 -16.54 11.20
C ARG A 608 11.87 -17.30 12.50
N GLU A 609 11.76 -16.63 13.65
CA GLU A 609 11.88 -17.28 14.97
C GLU A 609 10.91 -18.44 15.10
N LEU A 610 9.65 -18.25 14.73
CA LEU A 610 8.60 -19.25 14.85
C LEU A 610 8.79 -20.43 13.88
N MET A 611 9.13 -20.17 12.62
CA MET A 611 9.36 -21.22 11.62
C MET A 611 10.59 -22.06 11.96
N LEU A 612 11.67 -21.47 12.44
CA LEU A 612 12.87 -22.20 12.86
C LEU A 612 12.62 -23.03 14.12
N ALA A 613 11.90 -22.49 15.09
CA ALA A 613 11.54 -23.24 16.30
C ALA A 613 10.65 -24.47 16.02
N GLU A 614 9.82 -24.41 14.97
CA GLU A 614 9.04 -25.57 14.53
C GLU A 614 9.91 -26.65 13.89
N ILE A 615 10.89 -26.26 13.07
CA ILE A 615 11.83 -27.19 12.43
C ILE A 615 12.69 -27.91 13.47
N GLU A 616 13.09 -27.22 14.55
CA GLU A 616 13.89 -27.81 15.63
C GLU A 616 13.10 -28.82 16.50
N LYS A 617 11.77 -28.78 16.48
CA LYS A 617 10.90 -29.71 17.22
C LYS A 617 10.59 -30.99 16.43
N ASN A 618 10.73 -30.96 15.11
CA ASN A 618 10.43 -32.04 14.16
C ASN A 618 11.71 -32.68 13.60
#